data_63ec582921a3c9bcab7c59641443f81e
#
_entry.id   63ec582921a3c9bcab7c59641443f81e
#
_cell.length_a   1.000
_cell.length_b   1.000
_cell.length_c   1.000
_cell.angle_alpha   90.00
_cell.angle_beta   90.00
_cell.angle_gamma   90.00
#
_symmetry.space_group_name_H-M   'P 1'
#
loop_
_entity.id
_entity.type
_entity.pdbx_description
1 polymer ?
#
loop_
_entity_poly.entity_id
_entity_poly.type
_entity_poly.pdbx_seq_one_letter_code
_entity_poly.pdbx_strand_id
1 'polypeptide(L)'
;YTPFPYTTLFRSSLVFHILYQCEQSDGKISCLKGEIPFQEKLNIDGLQENGEVHAAGEIEDLTVGVINSRKLSIRAVVVLRASAEEQVLEEFTSRLELPGDYQQKTGTWGALNLLASCRDVCRQKSEIVLPSNKPNVREILWRSVELRNVESHVEDGKAVVTGEILAAVLYRKEF
;
A
#
# COMPACT_ATOMS: atom_id res chain seq x y z
N TYR A 1 2.62 8.78 35.23
CA TYR A 1 3.36 8.91 33.98
C TYR A 1 2.35 9.00 32.84
N THR A 2 2.13 10.19 32.31
CA THR A 2 1.39 10.36 31.05
C THR A 2 2.42 10.12 29.95
N PRO A 3 2.31 9.06 29.14
CA PRO A 3 3.21 8.87 28.02
C PRO A 3 3.03 10.06 27.06
N PHE A 4 4.12 10.68 26.67
CA PHE A 4 4.08 11.70 25.62
C PHE A 4 3.55 11.04 24.35
N PRO A 5 2.63 11.67 23.62
CA PRO A 5 2.16 11.12 22.36
C PRO A 5 3.36 11.04 21.40
N TYR A 6 3.73 9.83 21.02
CA TYR A 6 4.74 9.65 19.99
C TYR A 6 4.15 10.10 18.65
N THR A 7 4.91 10.92 17.96
CA THR A 7 4.50 11.45 16.66
C THR A 7 5.30 10.75 15.58
N THR A 8 4.60 10.05 14.71
CA THR A 8 5.19 9.45 13.51
C THR A 8 5.15 10.45 12.37
N LEU A 9 6.31 10.69 11.75
CA LEU A 9 6.44 11.56 10.59
C LEU A 9 6.27 10.75 9.31
N PHE A 10 5.15 10.94 8.63
CA PHE A 10 4.89 10.36 7.33
C PHE A 10 5.43 11.28 6.22
N ARG A 11 6.31 10.75 5.37
CA ARG A 11 6.82 11.45 4.19
C ARG A 11 6.53 10.62 2.96
N SER A 12 5.95 11.25 1.95
CA SER A 12 5.60 10.59 0.70
C SER A 12 5.51 11.60 -0.43
N SER A 13 5.23 11.10 -1.62
CA SER A 13 5.03 11.93 -2.80
C SER A 13 3.83 11.45 -3.58
N LEU A 14 3.00 12.38 -4.03
CA LEU A 14 1.96 12.12 -5.01
C LEU A 14 2.57 12.16 -6.41
N VAL A 15 2.77 11.01 -7.01
CA VAL A 15 3.23 10.90 -8.41
C VAL A 15 2.02 10.91 -9.32
N PHE A 16 1.99 11.79 -10.31
CA PHE A 16 0.88 11.91 -11.22
C PHE A 16 1.29 11.79 -12.68
N HIS A 17 0.37 11.24 -13.49
CA HIS A 17 0.45 11.21 -14.94
C HIS A 17 -0.84 11.81 -15.51
N ILE A 18 -0.73 12.86 -16.30
CA ILE A 18 -1.86 13.53 -16.94
C ILE A 18 -1.75 13.35 -18.45
N LEU A 19 -2.76 12.72 -19.03
CA LEU A 19 -2.92 12.65 -20.47
C LEU A 19 -3.76 13.85 -20.92
N TYR A 20 -3.28 14.60 -21.89
CA TYR A 20 -3.99 15.75 -22.43
C TYR A 20 -3.86 15.84 -23.93
N GLN A 21 -4.86 16.45 -24.54
CA GLN A 21 -4.86 16.74 -25.97
C GLN A 21 -4.33 18.17 -26.20
N CYS A 22 -3.39 18.31 -27.11
CA CYS A 22 -2.81 19.59 -27.44
C CYS A 22 -3.65 20.28 -28.55
N GLU A 23 -4.09 21.51 -28.35
CA GLU A 23 -4.88 22.29 -29.31
C GLU A 23 -4.17 22.49 -30.66
N GLN A 24 -2.84 22.63 -30.62
CA GLN A 24 -2.02 22.97 -31.80
C GLN A 24 -1.54 21.78 -32.62
N SER A 25 -1.82 20.55 -32.20
CA SER A 25 -1.21 19.35 -32.78
C SER A 25 -2.21 18.31 -33.24
N ASP A 26 -3.22 18.71 -33.98
CA ASP A 26 -4.12 17.82 -34.76
C ASP A 26 -4.56 16.56 -33.96
N GLY A 27 -4.95 16.79 -32.69
CA GLY A 27 -5.44 15.73 -31.82
C GLY A 27 -4.39 14.83 -31.16
N LYS A 28 -3.10 15.20 -31.20
CA LYS A 28 -2.05 14.42 -30.52
C LYS A 28 -2.23 14.42 -29.01
N ILE A 29 -2.26 13.22 -28.42
CA ILE A 29 -2.24 13.02 -26.98
C ILE A 29 -0.81 13.16 -26.49
N SER A 30 -0.63 13.95 -25.42
CA SER A 30 0.63 14.12 -24.73
C SER A 30 0.48 13.69 -23.26
N CYS A 31 1.59 13.34 -22.63
CA CYS A 31 1.62 12.95 -21.24
C CYS A 31 2.51 13.92 -20.43
N LEU A 32 1.95 14.47 -19.37
CA LEU A 32 2.67 15.22 -18.36
C LEU A 32 2.87 14.33 -17.14
N LYS A 33 4.10 14.24 -16.62
CA LYS A 33 4.42 13.53 -15.39
C LYS A 33 4.99 14.51 -14.39
N GLY A 34 4.67 14.30 -13.15
CA GLY A 34 5.20 15.11 -12.06
C GLY A 34 5.05 14.44 -10.72
N GLU A 35 5.58 15.13 -9.71
CA GLU A 35 5.62 14.65 -8.34
C GLU A 35 5.35 15.83 -7.42
N ILE A 36 4.50 15.61 -6.42
CA ILE A 36 4.19 16.57 -5.37
C ILE A 36 4.59 15.93 -4.04
N PRO A 37 5.71 16.32 -3.44
CA PRO A 37 6.09 15.82 -2.12
C PRO A 37 5.16 16.38 -1.07
N PHE A 38 4.83 15.55 -0.07
CA PHE A 38 4.09 15.97 1.09
C PHE A 38 4.60 15.30 2.36
N GLN A 39 4.30 15.91 3.50
CA GLN A 39 4.72 15.44 4.80
C GLN A 39 3.61 15.73 5.80
N GLU A 40 3.25 14.70 6.58
CA GLU A 40 2.24 14.79 7.62
C GLU A 40 2.73 14.17 8.92
N LYS A 41 2.22 14.68 10.03
CA LYS A 41 2.48 14.12 11.35
C LYS A 41 1.26 13.33 11.81
N LEU A 42 1.49 12.06 12.13
CA LEU A 42 0.47 11.18 12.67
C LEU A 42 0.75 10.97 14.16
N ASN A 43 -0.25 11.26 15.00
CA ASN A 43 -0.17 10.95 16.41
C ASN A 43 -0.71 9.55 16.65
N ILE A 44 0.11 8.70 17.27
CA ILE A 44 -0.27 7.33 17.62
C ILE A 44 -0.13 7.23 19.13
N ASP A 45 -1.27 7.10 19.82
CA ASP A 45 -1.28 6.94 21.26
C ASP A 45 -0.78 5.55 21.67
N GLY A 46 0.07 5.50 22.68
CA GLY A 46 0.59 4.24 23.23
C GLY A 46 1.78 3.65 22.47
N LEU A 47 2.31 4.33 21.46
CA LEU A 47 3.52 3.88 20.74
C LEU A 47 4.71 3.86 21.71
N GLN A 48 5.49 2.79 21.69
CA GLN A 48 6.74 2.65 22.40
C GLN A 48 7.94 2.69 21.44
N GLU A 49 9.14 2.94 21.97
CA GLU A 49 10.36 3.08 21.16
C GLU A 49 10.67 1.85 20.30
N ASN A 50 10.25 0.66 20.75
CA ASN A 50 10.50 -0.61 20.07
C ASN A 50 9.32 -1.09 19.21
N GLY A 51 8.24 -0.31 19.11
CA GLY A 51 7.07 -0.66 18.33
C GLY A 51 7.33 -0.62 16.82
N GLU A 52 6.85 -1.62 16.09
CA GLU A 52 6.86 -1.62 14.63
C GLU A 52 5.67 -0.80 14.11
N VAL A 53 5.94 0.21 13.29
CA VAL A 53 4.91 1.11 12.75
C VAL A 53 4.63 0.76 11.29
N HIS A 54 3.39 0.42 11.00
CA HIS A 54 2.88 0.23 9.65
C HIS A 54 2.08 1.46 9.23
N ALA A 55 2.41 2.03 8.09
CA ALA A 55 1.70 3.16 7.54
C ALA A 55 1.27 2.90 6.10
N ALA A 56 0.03 3.27 5.76
CA ALA A 56 -0.53 3.18 4.43
C ALA A 56 -1.24 4.48 4.06
N GLY A 57 -1.18 4.83 2.77
CA GLY A 57 -1.89 5.97 2.21
C GLY A 57 -2.84 5.52 1.11
N GLU A 58 -4.04 6.08 1.09
CA GLU A 58 -5.07 5.83 0.10
C GLU A 58 -5.58 7.16 -0.45
N ILE A 59 -5.73 7.26 -1.79
CA ILE A 59 -6.31 8.44 -2.41
C ILE A 59 -7.83 8.34 -2.33
N GLU A 60 -8.45 9.22 -1.56
CA GLU A 60 -9.91 9.29 -1.39
C GLU A 60 -10.57 10.12 -2.49
N ASP A 61 -9.92 11.21 -2.90
CA ASP A 61 -10.41 12.08 -3.97
C ASP A 61 -9.26 12.60 -4.81
N LEU A 62 -9.50 12.72 -6.12
CA LEU A 62 -8.56 13.29 -7.08
C LEU A 62 -9.29 14.17 -8.07
N THR A 63 -8.99 15.45 -8.06
CA THR A 63 -9.54 16.42 -8.99
C THR A 63 -8.42 17.05 -9.82
N VAL A 64 -8.59 17.05 -11.13
CA VAL A 64 -7.70 17.75 -12.07
C VAL A 64 -8.49 18.78 -12.83
N GLY A 65 -8.05 20.05 -12.78
CA GLY A 65 -8.70 21.16 -13.45
C GLY A 65 -7.76 21.89 -14.40
N VAL A 66 -8.30 22.43 -15.47
CA VAL A 66 -7.59 23.31 -16.40
C VAL A 66 -7.85 24.75 -15.98
N ILE A 67 -6.80 25.46 -15.52
CA ILE A 67 -6.88 26.88 -15.18
C ILE A 67 -6.77 27.74 -16.44
N ASN A 68 -5.83 27.39 -17.32
CA ASN A 68 -5.67 27.97 -18.66
C ASN A 68 -4.89 27.00 -19.54
N SER A 69 -4.64 27.36 -20.81
CA SER A 69 -3.94 26.50 -21.78
C SER A 69 -2.55 26.02 -21.39
N ARG A 70 -1.93 26.59 -20.34
CA ARG A 70 -0.61 26.24 -19.83
C ARG A 70 -0.56 25.93 -18.35
N LYS A 71 -1.71 25.95 -17.67
CA LYS A 71 -1.74 25.78 -16.21
C LYS A 71 -2.85 24.82 -15.81
N LEU A 72 -2.48 23.75 -15.13
CA LEU A 72 -3.36 22.78 -14.53
C LEU A 72 -3.36 22.92 -13.01
N SER A 73 -4.45 22.57 -12.37
CA SER A 73 -4.50 22.35 -10.92
C SER A 73 -4.72 20.87 -10.65
N ILE A 74 -4.03 20.34 -9.65
CA ILE A 74 -4.20 18.99 -9.15
C ILE A 74 -4.53 19.11 -7.68
N ARG A 75 -5.61 18.49 -7.28
CA ARG A 75 -6.02 18.37 -5.88
C ARG A 75 -6.24 16.90 -5.58
N ALA A 76 -5.56 16.39 -4.56
CA ALA A 76 -5.79 15.06 -4.04
C ALA A 76 -6.12 15.12 -2.55
N VAL A 77 -7.06 14.29 -2.12
CA VAL A 77 -7.31 14.00 -0.71
C VAL A 77 -6.73 12.64 -0.42
N VAL A 78 -5.78 12.58 0.49
CA VAL A 78 -5.09 11.35 0.87
C VAL A 78 -5.45 10.99 2.29
N VAL A 79 -6.00 9.82 2.50
CA VAL A 79 -6.25 9.25 3.82
C VAL A 79 -5.03 8.46 4.24
N LEU A 80 -4.42 8.83 5.36
CA LEU A 80 -3.30 8.14 5.95
C LEU A 80 -3.78 7.29 7.13
N ARG A 81 -3.40 6.02 7.12
CA ARG A 81 -3.64 5.08 8.23
C ARG A 81 -2.30 4.66 8.78
N ALA A 82 -2.17 4.68 10.11
CA ALA A 82 -1.02 4.15 10.78
C ALA A 82 -1.46 3.24 11.92
N SER A 83 -0.78 2.12 12.07
CA SER A 83 -0.91 1.21 13.20
C SER A 83 0.46 0.90 13.77
N ALA A 84 0.51 0.64 15.04
CA ALA A 84 1.72 0.22 15.73
C ALA A 84 1.48 -1.12 16.40
N GLU A 85 2.44 -2.01 16.27
CA GLU A 85 2.42 -3.33 16.88
C GLU A 85 3.63 -3.49 17.78
N GLU A 86 3.41 -4.05 18.96
CA GLU A 86 4.47 -4.39 19.91
C GLU A 86 4.34 -5.87 20.28
N GLN A 87 5.46 -6.56 20.28
CA GLN A 87 5.52 -7.92 20.82
C GLN A 87 5.85 -7.87 22.29
N VAL A 88 4.93 -8.33 23.10
CA VAL A 88 5.10 -8.43 24.55
C VAL A 88 5.22 -9.89 24.94
N LEU A 89 6.27 -10.22 25.68
CA LEU A 89 6.43 -11.53 26.29
C LEU A 89 5.86 -11.48 27.69
N GLU A 90 4.75 -12.20 27.89
CA GLU A 90 4.11 -12.29 29.19
C GLU A 90 4.11 -13.71 29.74
N GLU A 91 4.42 -13.86 31.02
CA GLU A 91 4.35 -15.14 31.70
C GLU A 91 3.04 -15.26 32.47
N PHE A 92 2.32 -16.35 32.21
CA PHE A 92 1.05 -16.63 32.84
C PHE A 92 1.12 -17.92 33.66
N THR A 93 0.53 -17.86 34.88
CA THR A 93 0.36 -19.05 35.68
C THR A 93 -0.72 -19.95 35.08
N SER A 94 -0.32 -21.08 34.49
CA SER A 94 -1.23 -22.03 33.88
C SER A 94 -1.84 -23.03 34.87
N ARG A 95 -1.09 -23.31 35.97
CA ARG A 95 -1.48 -24.25 37.01
C ARG A 95 -0.89 -23.84 38.33
N LEU A 96 -1.68 -23.95 39.38
CA LEU A 96 -1.25 -23.72 40.74
C LEU A 96 -1.47 -25.01 41.57
N GLU A 97 -0.40 -25.51 42.22
CA GLU A 97 -0.46 -26.63 43.12
C GLU A 97 -0.05 -26.16 44.49
N LEU A 98 -0.99 -26.19 45.44
CA LEU A 98 -0.78 -25.80 46.82
C LEU A 98 -1.05 -26.97 47.78
N PRO A 99 -0.30 -27.13 48.86
CA PRO A 99 -0.61 -28.11 49.88
C PRO A 99 -1.84 -27.66 50.71
N GLY A 100 -2.79 -28.54 50.91
CA GLY A 100 -4.00 -28.30 51.71
C GLY A 100 -5.26 -28.08 50.87
N ASP A 101 -6.40 -27.85 51.56
CA ASP A 101 -7.66 -27.58 50.90
C ASP A 101 -7.74 -26.14 50.42
N TYR A 102 -7.94 -25.95 49.12
CA TYR A 102 -8.08 -24.61 48.51
C TYR A 102 -9.17 -24.62 47.43
N GLN A 103 -9.79 -23.46 47.24
CA GLN A 103 -10.73 -23.24 46.17
C GLN A 103 -10.00 -22.58 44.99
N GLN A 104 -10.13 -23.16 43.79
CA GLN A 104 -9.55 -22.65 42.60
C GLN A 104 -10.65 -22.25 41.61
N LYS A 105 -10.52 -21.04 41.03
CA LYS A 105 -11.34 -20.59 39.92
C LYS A 105 -10.47 -20.49 38.70
N THR A 106 -10.82 -21.25 37.64
CA THR A 106 -10.13 -21.21 36.37
C THR A 106 -11.01 -20.51 35.33
N GLY A 107 -10.37 -19.87 34.36
CA GLY A 107 -11.04 -19.26 33.22
C GLY A 107 -10.19 -19.43 31.95
N THR A 108 -10.81 -19.24 30.80
CA THR A 108 -10.13 -19.20 29.50
C THR A 108 -10.16 -17.78 28.97
N TRP A 109 -9.06 -17.35 28.40
CA TRP A 109 -8.98 -16.10 27.66
C TRP A 109 -8.31 -16.36 26.30
N GLY A 110 -8.69 -15.57 25.31
CA GLY A 110 -8.11 -15.67 23.97
C GLY A 110 -6.99 -14.67 23.78
N ALA A 111 -5.91 -15.11 23.16
CA ALA A 111 -4.82 -14.24 22.75
C ALA A 111 -4.51 -14.47 21.27
N LEU A 112 -4.09 -13.40 20.59
CA LEU A 112 -3.55 -13.47 19.24
C LEU A 112 -2.02 -13.55 19.34
N ASN A 113 -1.43 -14.47 18.61
CA ASN A 113 0.01 -14.63 18.53
C ASN A 113 0.45 -14.60 17.07
N LEU A 114 1.46 -13.78 16.79
CA LEU A 114 2.11 -13.75 15.49
C LEU A 114 3.09 -14.92 15.41
N LEU A 115 2.74 -15.94 14.64
CA LEU A 115 3.57 -17.15 14.47
C LEU A 115 4.78 -16.89 13.57
N ALA A 116 4.59 -16.15 12.49
CA ALA A 116 5.64 -15.82 11.55
C ALA A 116 5.27 -14.58 10.72
N SER A 117 6.28 -13.79 10.36
CA SER A 117 6.17 -12.70 9.41
C SER A 117 7.35 -12.78 8.45
N CYS A 118 7.09 -12.62 7.16
CA CYS A 118 8.13 -12.61 6.13
C CYS A 118 7.83 -11.53 5.10
N ARG A 119 8.89 -10.87 4.61
CA ARG A 119 8.80 -9.94 3.48
C ARG A 119 9.75 -10.40 2.39
N ASP A 120 9.22 -10.61 1.20
CA ASP A 120 10.00 -11.03 0.04
C ASP A 120 9.65 -10.18 -1.19
N VAL A 121 10.52 -10.23 -2.21
CA VAL A 121 10.37 -9.49 -3.45
C VAL A 121 10.35 -10.47 -4.62
N CYS A 122 9.18 -10.66 -5.20
CA CYS A 122 9.01 -11.43 -6.42
C CYS A 122 9.23 -10.54 -7.65
N ARG A 123 10.12 -10.99 -8.58
CA ARG A 123 10.37 -10.30 -9.84
C ARG A 123 9.89 -11.14 -11.00
N GLN A 124 8.88 -10.62 -11.72
CA GLN A 124 8.34 -11.26 -12.90
C GLN A 124 8.75 -10.49 -14.15
N LYS A 125 9.19 -11.21 -15.18
CA LYS A 125 9.50 -10.68 -16.50
C LYS A 125 8.74 -11.50 -17.54
N SER A 126 8.02 -10.81 -18.43
CA SER A 126 7.36 -11.43 -19.57
C SER A 126 7.54 -10.56 -20.81
N GLU A 127 7.56 -11.17 -21.96
CA GLU A 127 7.61 -10.50 -23.26
C GLU A 127 6.27 -10.72 -23.97
N ILE A 128 5.69 -9.63 -24.44
CA ILE A 128 4.40 -9.66 -25.14
C ILE A 128 4.63 -9.24 -26.60
N VAL A 129 4.29 -10.13 -27.50
CA VAL A 129 4.29 -9.84 -28.93
C VAL A 129 2.95 -9.23 -29.31
N LEU A 130 2.99 -8.06 -29.93
CA LEU A 130 1.75 -7.45 -30.43
C LEU A 130 1.15 -8.28 -31.56
N PRO A 131 -0.16 -8.55 -31.50
CA PRO A 131 -0.85 -9.20 -32.61
C PRO A 131 -0.74 -8.37 -33.91
N SER A 132 -0.71 -9.04 -35.06
CA SER A 132 -0.53 -8.40 -36.35
C SER A 132 -1.63 -7.40 -36.72
N ASN A 133 -2.80 -7.49 -36.08
CA ASN A 133 -3.91 -6.52 -36.25
C ASN A 133 -3.76 -5.25 -35.39
N LYS A 134 -2.68 -5.13 -34.60
CA LYS A 134 -2.36 -3.95 -33.82
C LYS A 134 -1.23 -3.15 -34.46
N PRO A 135 -1.29 -1.81 -34.43
CA PRO A 135 -0.23 -0.98 -35.00
C PRO A 135 1.07 -1.09 -34.17
N ASN A 136 2.19 -0.87 -34.83
CA ASN A 136 3.50 -0.85 -34.19
C ASN A 136 3.58 0.23 -33.10
N VAL A 137 4.34 -0.06 -32.04
CA VAL A 137 4.58 0.87 -30.93
C VAL A 137 5.68 1.85 -31.33
N ARG A 138 5.36 3.13 -31.31
CA ARG A 138 6.36 4.21 -31.39
C ARG A 138 6.82 4.68 -30.02
N GLU A 139 5.86 4.86 -29.10
CA GLU A 139 6.12 5.45 -27.79
C GLU A 139 5.08 5.01 -26.78
N ILE A 140 5.51 4.67 -25.57
CA ILE A 140 4.61 4.38 -24.46
C ILE A 140 4.27 5.68 -23.75
N LEU A 141 2.99 6.05 -23.76
CA LEU A 141 2.48 7.28 -23.12
C LEU A 141 2.12 7.06 -21.67
N TRP A 142 1.56 5.89 -21.35
CA TRP A 142 1.10 5.56 -20.01
C TRP A 142 1.17 4.06 -19.75
N ARG A 143 1.39 3.70 -18.51
CA ARG A 143 1.36 2.32 -18.04
C ARG A 143 0.78 2.25 -16.64
N SER A 144 0.04 1.21 -16.34
CA SER A 144 -0.37 0.84 -15.00
C SER A 144 -0.17 -0.64 -14.75
N VAL A 145 0.03 -0.97 -13.50
CA VAL A 145 0.10 -2.35 -13.01
C VAL A 145 -0.76 -2.43 -11.77
N GLU A 146 -1.66 -3.38 -11.75
CA GLU A 146 -2.52 -3.66 -10.61
C GLU A 146 -2.36 -5.12 -10.21
N LEU A 147 -2.36 -5.38 -8.92
CA LEU A 147 -2.46 -6.71 -8.36
C LEU A 147 -3.92 -6.97 -8.01
N ARG A 148 -4.50 -8.04 -8.55
CA ARG A 148 -5.91 -8.40 -8.38
C ARG A 148 -6.05 -9.82 -7.87
N ASN A 149 -7.24 -10.11 -7.30
CA ASN A 149 -7.62 -11.46 -6.88
C ASN A 149 -6.56 -12.12 -5.99
N VAL A 150 -6.00 -11.32 -5.05
CA VAL A 150 -5.00 -11.83 -4.12
C VAL A 150 -5.68 -12.65 -3.07
N GLU A 151 -5.35 -13.92 -3.02
CA GLU A 151 -5.83 -14.88 -2.03
C GLU A 151 -4.65 -15.51 -1.31
N SER A 152 -4.83 -15.82 -0.05
CA SER A 152 -3.81 -16.51 0.74
C SER A 152 -4.44 -17.63 1.58
N HIS A 153 -3.75 -18.76 1.63
CA HIS A 153 -4.14 -19.90 2.47
C HIS A 153 -2.91 -20.65 2.95
N VAL A 154 -3.12 -21.54 3.90
CA VAL A 154 -2.06 -22.42 4.39
C VAL A 154 -2.27 -23.80 3.81
N GLU A 155 -1.27 -24.35 3.14
CA GLU A 155 -1.24 -25.68 2.57
C GLU A 155 0.08 -26.37 2.92
N ASP A 156 0.02 -27.58 3.46
CA ASP A 156 1.19 -28.38 3.88
C ASP A 156 2.21 -27.60 4.75
N GLY A 157 1.72 -26.76 5.67
CA GLY A 157 2.57 -25.94 6.54
C GLY A 157 3.28 -24.76 5.85
N LYS A 158 2.88 -24.44 4.63
CA LYS A 158 3.39 -23.29 3.85
C LYS A 158 2.29 -22.29 3.60
N ALA A 159 2.62 -21.02 3.65
CA ALA A 159 1.74 -19.97 3.17
C ALA A 159 1.79 -19.93 1.64
N VAL A 160 0.64 -20.15 1.01
CA VAL A 160 0.46 -20.05 -0.45
C VAL A 160 -0.29 -18.76 -0.74
N VAL A 161 0.27 -17.93 -1.61
CA VAL A 161 -0.35 -16.67 -2.07
C VAL A 161 -0.51 -16.76 -3.58
N THR A 162 -1.74 -16.55 -4.04
CA THR A 162 -2.10 -16.50 -5.47
C THR A 162 -2.63 -15.13 -5.81
N GLY A 163 -2.50 -14.73 -7.07
CA GLY A 163 -3.02 -13.44 -7.54
C GLY A 163 -2.74 -13.23 -9.02
N GLU A 164 -3.34 -12.18 -9.56
CA GLU A 164 -3.21 -11.78 -10.96
C GLU A 164 -2.55 -10.41 -11.06
N ILE A 165 -1.59 -10.27 -11.98
CA ILE A 165 -1.00 -8.99 -12.32
C ILE A 165 -1.64 -8.48 -13.61
N LEU A 166 -2.47 -7.44 -13.51
CA LEU A 166 -3.02 -6.75 -14.65
C LEU A 166 -2.09 -5.61 -15.07
N ALA A 167 -1.49 -5.74 -16.25
CA ALA A 167 -0.69 -4.67 -16.85
C ALA A 167 -1.45 -4.02 -18.01
N ALA A 168 -1.62 -2.70 -17.96
CA ALA A 168 -2.21 -1.93 -19.04
C ALA A 168 -1.21 -0.92 -19.60
N VAL A 169 -1.17 -0.78 -20.92
CA VAL A 169 -0.26 0.10 -21.62
C VAL A 169 -1.01 0.91 -22.66
N LEU A 170 -0.86 2.24 -22.61
CA LEU A 170 -1.28 3.14 -23.66
C LEU A 170 -0.05 3.55 -24.48
N TYR A 171 -0.10 3.34 -25.76
CA TYR A 171 1.00 3.66 -26.64
C TYR A 171 0.57 4.48 -27.88
N ARG A 172 1.51 5.22 -28.41
CA ARG A 172 1.37 5.91 -29.69
C ARG A 172 1.83 4.99 -30.79
N LYS A 173 1.00 4.87 -31.83
CA LYS A 173 1.36 4.09 -33.02
C LYS A 173 2.44 4.79 -33.85
N GLU A 174 3.20 3.99 -34.58
CA GLU A 174 4.04 4.44 -35.67
C GLU A 174 3.14 4.76 -36.89
N PHE A 175 3.42 5.84 -37.62
CA PHE A 175 2.68 6.22 -38.82
C PHE A 175 3.29 5.56 -40.05
#